data_b3cc942c0cbde77ba8705bc74eab9673
#
_entry.id   b3cc942c0cbde77ba8705bc74eab9673
#
_cell.length_a   1.000
_cell.length_b   1.000
_cell.length_c   1.000
_cell.angle_alpha   90.00
_cell.angle_beta   90.00
_cell.angle_gamma   90.00
#
_symmetry.space_group_name_H-M   'P 1'
#
loop_
_entity.id
_entity.type
_entity.pdbx_description
1 polymer ?
#
loop_
_entity_poly.entity_id
_entity_poly.type
_entity_poly.pdbx_seq_one_letter_code
_entity_poly.pdbx_strand_id
1 'polypeptide(L)'
;MGMVVKRVLSFWGKGGVGKTTISSAFAVALAERGYSVYLLSSDFMPSLHDVLELPLTYEPVKVMDNLVVEQLFEDKIIDLWKKRFGDEVYRVASSIFPVGPEIIDYVAGAPGIVEEFTLYYIYELFRNLTCDIIVWDTVATGGGLRMLKIEKEFYEHLGEAVKLYLKVKGVLDKIRTGSEEPLKLIDSWRLLAQDVLSFLKNASHFATLVSRPFPIDFQVAVRAYQELSQFVPIRFLFINMVSFSGEEKEYLKKFEETFEGKLDIFRVPRFDPSPRGINALRKLISEKDLEKIESIVF
;
A
#
# COMPACT_ATOMS: atom_id res chain seq x y z
N MET A 1 24.69 16.78 7.68
CA MET A 1 23.49 16.33 7.00
C MET A 1 22.94 15.18 7.83
N GLY A 2 21.88 15.40 8.64
CA GLY A 2 21.28 14.33 9.41
C GLY A 2 20.72 13.28 8.46
N MET A 3 20.81 11.98 8.80
CA MET A 3 20.15 10.93 8.04
C MET A 3 18.63 11.20 8.09
N VAL A 4 18.03 11.58 6.97
CA VAL A 4 16.57 11.67 6.88
C VAL A 4 16.04 10.24 7.00
N VAL A 5 15.22 9.99 8.00
CA VAL A 5 14.60 8.67 8.18
C VAL A 5 13.52 8.53 7.12
N LYS A 6 13.67 7.57 6.23
CA LYS A 6 12.68 7.29 5.17
C LYS A 6 11.31 7.05 5.76
N ARG A 7 10.29 7.64 5.15
CA ARG A 7 8.89 7.58 5.56
C ARG A 7 8.01 6.93 4.50
N VAL A 8 6.88 6.39 4.94
CA VAL A 8 5.79 5.97 4.04
C VAL A 8 4.51 6.67 4.49
N LEU A 9 3.82 7.27 3.55
CA LEU A 9 2.50 7.85 3.77
C LEU A 9 1.51 7.19 2.81
N SER A 10 0.62 6.34 3.35
CA SER A 10 -0.38 5.61 2.58
C SER A 10 -1.75 6.28 2.65
N PHE A 11 -2.48 6.31 1.54
CA PHE A 11 -3.78 6.99 1.41
C PHE A 11 -4.91 5.97 1.23
N TRP A 12 -5.85 5.95 2.17
CA TRP A 12 -6.93 4.97 2.28
C TRP A 12 -8.29 5.65 2.23
N GLY A 13 -9.27 5.05 1.59
CA GLY A 13 -10.63 5.59 1.50
C GLY A 13 -11.46 4.85 0.47
N LYS A 14 -12.77 5.10 0.49
CA LYS A 14 -13.73 4.55 -0.45
C LYS A 14 -13.37 4.90 -1.90
N GLY A 15 -13.83 4.12 -2.88
CA GLY A 15 -13.73 4.50 -4.29
C GLY A 15 -14.38 5.86 -4.57
N GLY A 16 -13.69 6.72 -5.35
CA GLY A 16 -14.19 8.02 -5.79
C GLY A 16 -14.13 9.16 -4.75
N VAL A 17 -13.48 8.97 -3.59
CA VAL A 17 -13.30 10.06 -2.60
C VAL A 17 -12.11 10.98 -2.92
N GLY A 18 -11.29 10.63 -3.93
CA GLY A 18 -10.15 11.43 -4.39
C GLY A 18 -8.81 11.06 -3.74
N LYS A 19 -8.60 9.80 -3.35
CA LYS A 19 -7.31 9.31 -2.82
C LYS A 19 -6.16 9.68 -3.74
N THR A 20 -6.22 9.25 -5.00
CA THR A 20 -5.19 9.50 -6.02
C THR A 20 -4.91 10.99 -6.22
N THR A 21 -5.95 11.83 -6.17
CA THR A 21 -5.80 13.28 -6.30
C THR A 21 -5.08 13.88 -5.10
N ILE A 22 -5.46 13.49 -3.86
CA ILE A 22 -4.83 13.98 -2.63
C ILE A 22 -3.39 13.46 -2.50
N SER A 23 -3.15 12.17 -2.75
CA SER A 23 -1.80 11.59 -2.69
C SER A 23 -0.86 12.23 -3.72
N SER A 24 -1.34 12.44 -4.96
CA SER A 24 -0.58 13.13 -6.00
C SER A 24 -0.28 14.58 -5.65
N ALA A 25 -1.27 15.32 -5.12
CA ALA A 25 -1.07 16.70 -4.67
C ALA A 25 -0.04 16.78 -3.54
N PHE A 26 -0.10 15.85 -2.60
CA PHE A 26 0.86 15.76 -1.51
C PHE A 26 2.27 15.45 -2.01
N ALA A 27 2.41 14.50 -2.92
CA ALA A 27 3.69 14.15 -3.53
C ALA A 27 4.31 15.33 -4.29
N VAL A 28 3.50 16.06 -5.07
CA VAL A 28 3.94 17.28 -5.78
C VAL A 28 4.40 18.35 -4.80
N ALA A 29 3.61 18.64 -3.76
CA ALA A 29 3.92 19.67 -2.78
C ALA A 29 5.23 19.38 -2.00
N LEU A 30 5.46 18.13 -1.59
CA LEU A 30 6.71 17.74 -0.94
C LEU A 30 7.92 17.80 -1.88
N ALA A 31 7.76 17.37 -3.12
CA ALA A 31 8.83 17.45 -4.12
C ALA A 31 9.27 18.91 -4.39
N GLU A 32 8.34 19.86 -4.41
CA GLU A 32 8.62 21.30 -4.52
C GLU A 32 9.37 21.87 -3.30
N ARG A 33 9.17 21.29 -2.14
CA ARG A 33 9.93 21.63 -0.93
C ARG A 33 11.31 20.97 -0.86
N GLY A 34 11.68 20.21 -1.88
CA GLY A 34 13.01 19.60 -2.02
C GLY A 34 13.14 18.19 -1.46
N TYR A 35 12.07 17.60 -0.94
CA TYR A 35 12.08 16.19 -0.53
C TYR A 35 12.15 15.28 -1.75
N SER A 36 12.95 14.23 -1.68
CA SER A 36 12.96 13.16 -2.68
C SER A 36 11.76 12.25 -2.48
N VAL A 37 10.79 12.32 -3.37
CA VAL A 37 9.48 11.66 -3.27
C VAL A 37 9.33 10.56 -4.30
N TYR A 38 8.83 9.40 -3.84
CA TYR A 38 8.39 8.32 -4.71
C TYR A 38 6.87 8.13 -4.55
N LEU A 39 6.10 8.49 -5.59
CA LEU A 39 4.65 8.29 -5.61
C LEU A 39 4.34 6.96 -6.29
N LEU A 40 3.73 6.05 -5.55
CA LEU A 40 3.32 4.73 -6.03
C LEU A 40 1.81 4.56 -5.95
N SER A 41 1.16 4.12 -7.04
CA SER A 41 -0.22 3.63 -6.96
C SER A 41 -0.28 2.12 -7.12
N SER A 42 -0.95 1.47 -6.16
CA SER A 42 -1.29 0.05 -6.19
C SER A 42 -2.75 -0.21 -6.62
N ASP A 43 -3.46 0.81 -7.06
CA ASP A 43 -4.76 0.65 -7.72
C ASP A 43 -4.50 0.28 -9.18
N PHE A 44 -4.75 -0.98 -9.54
CA PHE A 44 -4.52 -1.49 -10.90
C PHE A 44 -5.44 -0.86 -11.96
N MET A 45 -6.44 -0.09 -11.55
CA MET A 45 -7.17 0.83 -12.43
C MET A 45 -6.33 2.13 -12.56
N PRO A 46 -5.67 2.38 -13.71
CA PRO A 46 -4.66 3.43 -13.83
C PRO A 46 -5.28 4.82 -13.74
N SER A 47 -5.33 5.38 -12.53
CA SER A 47 -5.86 6.71 -12.26
C SER A 47 -4.78 7.80 -12.14
N LEU A 48 -3.52 7.42 -11.88
CA LEU A 48 -2.41 8.39 -11.84
C LEU A 48 -2.20 9.11 -13.17
N HIS A 49 -2.34 8.38 -14.29
CA HIS A 49 -2.26 8.95 -15.64
C HIS A 49 -3.24 10.12 -15.82
N ASP A 50 -4.51 9.90 -15.44
CA ASP A 50 -5.56 10.90 -15.58
C ASP A 50 -5.38 12.09 -14.64
N VAL A 51 -4.90 11.85 -13.41
CA VAL A 51 -4.70 12.90 -12.39
C VAL A 51 -3.47 13.75 -12.70
N LEU A 52 -2.38 13.14 -13.14
CA LEU A 52 -1.13 13.85 -13.46
C LEU A 52 -1.07 14.39 -14.90
N GLU A 53 -1.97 13.93 -15.77
CA GLU A 53 -1.97 14.23 -17.22
C GLU A 53 -0.64 13.86 -17.89
N LEU A 54 -0.09 12.70 -17.50
CA LEU A 54 1.20 12.20 -17.98
C LEU A 54 1.05 10.77 -18.51
N PRO A 55 1.73 10.40 -19.60
CA PRO A 55 1.79 9.01 -20.03
C PRO A 55 2.58 8.21 -19.00
N LEU A 56 1.90 7.30 -18.29
CA LEU A 56 2.53 6.35 -17.39
C LEU A 56 2.78 5.04 -18.13
N THR A 57 3.92 4.43 -17.80
CA THR A 57 4.38 3.17 -18.37
C THR A 57 4.54 2.14 -17.27
N TYR A 58 4.94 0.92 -17.64
CA TYR A 58 5.31 -0.13 -16.68
C TYR A 58 6.51 0.23 -15.79
N GLU A 59 7.35 1.15 -16.26
CA GLU A 59 8.53 1.59 -15.52
C GLU A 59 8.26 2.90 -14.79
N PRO A 60 8.92 3.14 -13.63
CA PRO A 60 8.84 4.41 -12.91
C PRO A 60 9.27 5.58 -13.79
N VAL A 61 8.53 6.69 -13.71
CA VAL A 61 8.78 7.90 -14.50
C VAL A 61 9.16 9.06 -13.59
N LYS A 62 10.29 9.72 -13.88
CA LYS A 62 10.65 10.97 -13.24
C LYS A 62 9.81 12.10 -13.83
N VAL A 63 8.91 12.70 -13.03
CA VAL A 63 7.99 13.77 -13.47
C VAL A 63 8.39 15.17 -13.02
N MET A 64 9.21 15.24 -11.97
CA MET A 64 9.86 16.47 -11.48
C MET A 64 11.26 16.10 -10.96
N ASP A 65 12.11 17.10 -10.64
CA ASP A 65 13.46 16.84 -10.16
C ASP A 65 13.50 15.92 -8.94
N ASN A 66 12.55 16.07 -8.03
CA ASN A 66 12.46 15.32 -6.80
C ASN A 66 11.26 14.35 -6.75
N LEU A 67 10.56 14.11 -7.87
CA LEU A 67 9.38 13.25 -7.91
C LEU A 67 9.50 12.17 -8.96
N VAL A 68 9.50 10.92 -8.51
CA VAL A 68 9.34 9.73 -9.35
C VAL A 68 7.93 9.16 -9.10
N VAL A 69 7.26 8.74 -10.17
CA VAL A 69 5.90 8.19 -10.13
C VAL A 69 5.89 6.80 -10.74
N GLU A 70 5.24 5.87 -10.06
CA GLU A 70 5.02 4.49 -10.53
C GLU A 70 3.55 4.12 -10.42
N GLN A 71 2.98 3.61 -11.52
CA GLN A 71 1.69 2.94 -11.54
C GLN A 71 1.94 1.43 -11.60
N LEU A 72 1.43 0.68 -10.64
CA LEU A 72 1.49 -0.78 -10.69
C LEU A 72 0.42 -1.33 -11.62
N PHE A 73 0.77 -2.42 -12.29
CA PHE A 73 -0.09 -3.22 -13.14
C PHE A 73 -0.07 -4.67 -12.65
N GLU A 74 -1.21 -5.34 -12.72
CA GLU A 74 -1.37 -6.69 -12.19
C GLU A 74 -0.43 -7.70 -12.87
N ASP A 75 -0.33 -7.63 -14.19
CA ASP A 75 0.57 -8.50 -14.98
C ASP A 75 2.06 -8.28 -14.61
N LYS A 76 2.47 -7.01 -14.41
CA LYS A 76 3.82 -6.70 -13.91
C LYS A 76 4.08 -7.33 -12.54
N ILE A 77 3.13 -7.25 -11.63
CA ILE A 77 3.24 -7.84 -10.28
C ILE A 77 3.38 -9.36 -10.37
N ILE A 78 2.60 -10.01 -11.22
CA ILE A 78 2.69 -11.45 -11.47
C ILE A 78 4.07 -11.84 -12.03
N ASP A 79 4.58 -11.10 -13.01
CA ASP A 79 5.90 -11.36 -13.60
C ASP A 79 7.04 -11.17 -12.59
N LEU A 80 6.96 -10.12 -11.76
CA LEU A 80 7.93 -9.88 -10.69
C LEU A 80 7.88 -10.98 -9.62
N TRP A 81 6.67 -11.46 -9.28
CA TRP A 81 6.51 -12.59 -8.36
C TRP A 81 7.15 -13.87 -8.91
N LYS A 82 6.87 -14.21 -10.18
CA LYS A 82 7.48 -15.37 -10.84
C LYS A 82 9.01 -15.30 -10.85
N LYS A 83 9.54 -14.13 -11.17
CA LYS A 83 10.98 -13.89 -11.17
C LYS A 83 11.60 -14.03 -9.78
N ARG A 84 10.90 -13.59 -8.73
CA ARG A 84 11.43 -13.60 -7.37
C ARG A 84 11.26 -14.96 -6.67
N PHE A 85 10.10 -15.58 -6.80
CA PHE A 85 9.74 -16.77 -6.03
C PHE A 85 9.53 -18.04 -6.86
N GLY A 86 9.42 -17.94 -8.18
CA GLY A 86 9.08 -19.08 -9.04
C GLY A 86 9.97 -20.29 -8.83
N ASP A 87 11.30 -20.13 -8.85
CA ASP A 87 12.25 -21.23 -8.64
C ASP A 87 12.16 -21.83 -7.23
N GLU A 88 11.91 -21.01 -6.23
CA GLU A 88 11.76 -21.45 -4.84
C GLU A 88 10.48 -22.29 -4.68
N VAL A 89 9.37 -21.81 -5.26
CA VAL A 89 8.07 -22.51 -5.27
C VAL A 89 8.17 -23.83 -6.01
N TYR A 90 8.83 -23.86 -7.17
CA TYR A 90 9.05 -25.09 -7.91
C TYR A 90 9.86 -26.12 -7.08
N ARG A 91 10.94 -25.70 -6.44
CA ARG A 91 11.76 -26.57 -5.57
C ARG A 91 10.95 -27.16 -4.41
N VAL A 92 10.13 -26.34 -3.76
CA VAL A 92 9.27 -26.82 -2.67
C VAL A 92 8.20 -27.78 -3.19
N ALA A 93 7.48 -27.43 -4.26
CA ALA A 93 6.42 -28.24 -4.80
C ALA A 93 6.92 -29.59 -5.35
N SER A 94 8.00 -29.59 -6.13
CA SER A 94 8.58 -30.80 -6.72
C SER A 94 9.22 -31.74 -5.69
N SER A 95 9.55 -31.23 -4.51
CA SER A 95 10.04 -32.09 -3.41
C SER A 95 8.95 -32.98 -2.80
N ILE A 96 7.68 -32.62 -2.99
CA ILE A 96 6.52 -33.32 -2.43
C ILE A 96 5.70 -34.02 -3.50
N PHE A 97 5.53 -33.37 -4.65
CA PHE A 97 4.65 -33.79 -5.74
C PHE A 97 5.43 -33.98 -7.05
N PRO A 98 5.04 -34.91 -7.90
CA PRO A 98 5.61 -35.07 -9.24
C PRO A 98 5.04 -33.99 -10.20
N VAL A 99 5.50 -32.73 -10.04
CA VAL A 99 5.07 -31.57 -10.83
C VAL A 99 6.22 -31.01 -11.67
N GLY A 100 5.91 -30.43 -12.83
CA GLY A 100 6.85 -29.70 -13.67
C GLY A 100 6.85 -28.20 -13.37
N PRO A 101 7.63 -27.40 -14.14
CA PRO A 101 7.73 -25.96 -13.97
C PRO A 101 6.40 -25.20 -14.13
N GLU A 102 5.40 -25.80 -14.76
CA GLU A 102 4.03 -25.26 -14.93
C GLU A 102 3.35 -24.93 -13.59
N ILE A 103 3.83 -25.50 -12.48
CA ILE A 103 3.35 -25.17 -11.13
C ILE A 103 3.57 -23.70 -10.80
N ILE A 104 4.60 -23.06 -11.36
CA ILE A 104 4.89 -21.64 -11.14
C ILE A 104 3.73 -20.78 -11.65
N ASP A 105 3.26 -21.04 -12.86
CA ASP A 105 2.13 -20.32 -13.46
C ASP A 105 0.83 -20.58 -12.71
N TYR A 106 0.62 -21.80 -12.27
CA TYR A 106 -0.55 -22.17 -11.49
C TYR A 106 -0.60 -21.44 -10.14
N VAL A 107 0.52 -21.39 -9.42
CA VAL A 107 0.62 -20.67 -8.14
C VAL A 107 0.54 -19.17 -8.35
N ALA A 108 1.22 -18.62 -9.37
CA ALA A 108 1.17 -17.19 -9.69
C ALA A 108 -0.25 -16.68 -9.98
N GLY A 109 -1.12 -17.54 -10.54
CA GLY A 109 -2.53 -17.23 -10.77
C GLY A 109 -3.46 -17.50 -9.58
N ALA A 110 -2.93 -17.94 -8.43
CA ALA A 110 -3.77 -18.22 -7.29
C ALA A 110 -4.31 -16.92 -6.64
N PRO A 111 -5.59 -16.93 -6.17
CA PRO A 111 -6.15 -15.77 -5.48
C PRO A 111 -5.30 -15.35 -4.27
N GLY A 112 -5.01 -14.06 -4.19
CA GLY A 112 -4.24 -13.47 -3.09
C GLY A 112 -2.75 -13.26 -3.38
N ILE A 113 -2.18 -13.93 -4.38
CA ILE A 113 -0.75 -13.77 -4.73
C ILE A 113 -0.42 -12.33 -5.15
N VAL A 114 -1.29 -11.72 -5.94
CA VAL A 114 -1.10 -10.34 -6.40
C VAL A 114 -1.14 -9.35 -5.23
N GLU A 115 -2.09 -9.52 -4.33
CA GLU A 115 -2.25 -8.68 -3.14
C GLU A 115 -1.07 -8.83 -2.18
N GLU A 116 -0.66 -10.06 -1.90
CA GLU A 116 0.49 -10.35 -1.02
C GLU A 116 1.77 -9.79 -1.61
N PHE A 117 2.06 -10.10 -2.87
CA PHE A 117 3.30 -9.64 -3.50
C PHE A 117 3.34 -8.12 -3.70
N THR A 118 2.19 -7.44 -3.85
CA THR A 118 2.13 -5.98 -3.87
C THR A 118 2.64 -5.39 -2.55
N LEU A 119 2.27 -5.94 -1.40
CA LEU A 119 2.79 -5.50 -0.09
C LEU A 119 4.28 -5.77 0.06
N TYR A 120 4.72 -6.96 -0.36
CA TYR A 120 6.15 -7.29 -0.40
C TYR A 120 6.93 -6.31 -1.29
N TYR A 121 6.42 -5.99 -2.47
CA TYR A 121 7.04 -5.04 -3.39
C TYR A 121 7.20 -3.64 -2.76
N ILE A 122 6.17 -3.14 -2.10
CA ILE A 122 6.23 -1.85 -1.38
C ILE A 122 7.26 -1.89 -0.24
N TYR A 123 7.31 -2.99 0.49
CA TYR A 123 8.33 -3.21 1.53
C TYR A 123 9.75 -3.20 0.95
N GLU A 124 9.98 -3.86 -0.19
CA GLU A 124 11.28 -3.84 -0.89
C GLU A 124 11.64 -2.43 -1.40
N LEU A 125 10.68 -1.67 -1.92
CA LEU A 125 10.90 -0.27 -2.28
C LEU A 125 11.30 0.56 -1.04
N PHE A 126 10.62 0.36 0.09
CA PHE A 126 10.98 1.04 1.33
C PHE A 126 12.39 0.69 1.78
N ARG A 127 12.84 -0.55 1.63
CA ARG A 127 14.20 -0.96 2.00
C ARG A 127 15.27 -0.40 1.06
N ASN A 128 15.03 -0.46 -0.23
CA ASN A 128 16.07 -0.34 -1.26
C ASN A 128 16.13 1.02 -1.97
N LEU A 129 15.02 1.77 -2.05
CA LEU A 129 15.03 3.09 -2.67
C LEU A 129 15.77 4.12 -1.81
N THR A 130 16.45 5.05 -2.48
CA THR A 130 17.03 6.23 -1.85
C THR A 130 16.08 7.42 -2.07
N CYS A 131 15.09 7.55 -1.21
CA CYS A 131 14.15 8.68 -1.19
C CYS A 131 13.82 9.04 0.26
N ASP A 132 13.31 10.26 0.49
CA ASP A 132 12.90 10.71 1.82
C ASP A 132 11.54 10.13 2.21
N ILE A 133 10.63 10.02 1.23
CA ILE A 133 9.28 9.52 1.45
C ILE A 133 8.72 8.74 0.26
N ILE A 134 8.02 7.66 0.57
CA ILE A 134 7.13 6.95 -0.36
C ILE A 134 5.70 7.40 -0.06
N VAL A 135 5.05 8.00 -1.05
CA VAL A 135 3.62 8.32 -1.04
C VAL A 135 2.90 7.18 -1.73
N TRP A 136 2.11 6.43 -0.96
CA TRP A 136 1.44 5.24 -1.47
C TRP A 136 -0.07 5.48 -1.64
N ASP A 137 -0.49 5.60 -2.89
CA ASP A 137 -1.90 5.64 -3.29
C ASP A 137 -2.45 4.21 -3.32
N THR A 138 -3.35 3.88 -2.38
CA THR A 138 -3.87 2.53 -2.24
C THR A 138 -5.13 2.33 -3.09
N VAL A 139 -5.41 1.07 -3.41
CA VAL A 139 -6.72 0.66 -3.93
C VAL A 139 -7.84 1.03 -2.95
N ALA A 140 -9.09 1.10 -3.41
CA ALA A 140 -10.24 1.38 -2.55
C ALA A 140 -10.24 0.50 -1.29
N THR A 141 -10.66 1.07 -0.13
CA THR A 141 -10.49 0.50 1.22
C THR A 141 -10.88 -0.97 1.32
N GLY A 142 -11.93 -1.42 0.61
CA GLY A 142 -12.33 -2.83 0.64
C GLY A 142 -11.25 -3.77 0.10
N GLY A 143 -10.63 -3.44 -1.03
CA GLY A 143 -9.51 -4.17 -1.61
C GLY A 143 -8.25 -4.06 -0.77
N GLY A 144 -7.92 -2.83 -0.32
CA GLY A 144 -6.73 -2.60 0.50
C GLY A 144 -6.77 -3.31 1.84
N LEU A 145 -7.89 -3.30 2.54
CA LEU A 145 -8.05 -4.08 3.79
C LEU A 145 -7.97 -5.60 3.53
N ARG A 146 -8.51 -6.05 2.41
CA ARG A 146 -8.38 -7.46 2.00
C ARG A 146 -6.91 -7.82 1.82
N MET A 147 -6.14 -7.00 1.13
CA MET A 147 -4.70 -7.18 0.94
C MET A 147 -3.95 -7.34 2.27
N LEU A 148 -4.23 -6.48 3.27
CA LEU A 148 -3.61 -6.56 4.60
C LEU A 148 -4.03 -7.84 5.36
N LYS A 149 -5.28 -8.28 5.20
CA LYS A 149 -5.77 -9.53 5.80
C LYS A 149 -5.14 -10.76 5.16
N ILE A 150 -5.00 -10.77 3.84
CA ILE A 150 -4.32 -11.85 3.08
C ILE A 150 -2.88 -12.02 3.56
N GLU A 151 -2.13 -10.93 3.73
CA GLU A 151 -0.76 -10.98 4.24
C GLU A 151 -0.68 -11.64 5.62
N LYS A 152 -1.60 -11.29 6.51
CA LYS A 152 -1.68 -11.94 7.84
C LYS A 152 -2.03 -13.42 7.74
N GLU A 153 -3.02 -13.78 6.93
CA GLU A 153 -3.42 -15.16 6.68
C GLU A 153 -2.28 -15.97 6.05
N PHE A 154 -1.56 -15.39 5.10
CA PHE A 154 -0.40 -16.00 4.48
C PHE A 154 0.69 -16.34 5.51
N TYR A 155 1.03 -15.41 6.39
CA TYR A 155 1.96 -15.66 7.50
C TYR A 155 1.52 -16.82 8.40
N GLU A 156 0.23 -16.88 8.73
CA GLU A 156 -0.34 -17.96 9.58
C GLU A 156 -0.29 -19.32 8.84
N HIS A 157 -0.69 -19.35 7.55
CA HIS A 157 -0.67 -20.56 6.72
C HIS A 157 0.73 -21.11 6.48
N LEU A 158 1.74 -20.25 6.32
CA LEU A 158 3.13 -20.70 6.22
C LEU A 158 3.59 -21.43 7.48
N GLY A 159 3.14 -21.00 8.67
CA GLY A 159 3.40 -21.71 9.91
C GLY A 159 2.74 -23.09 9.97
N GLU A 160 1.56 -23.26 9.37
CA GLU A 160 0.91 -24.57 9.23
C GLU A 160 1.57 -25.43 8.15
N ALA A 161 1.99 -24.84 7.05
CA ALA A 161 2.70 -25.54 5.98
C ALA A 161 3.99 -26.20 6.46
N VAL A 162 4.75 -25.54 7.34
CA VAL A 162 5.93 -26.14 8.00
C VAL A 162 5.54 -27.42 8.75
N LYS A 163 4.47 -27.38 9.56
CA LYS A 163 4.00 -28.54 10.34
C LYS A 163 3.55 -29.69 9.44
N LEU A 164 2.83 -29.36 8.36
CA LEU A 164 2.36 -30.33 7.38
C LEU A 164 3.53 -30.96 6.63
N TYR A 165 4.47 -30.15 6.17
CA TYR A 165 5.68 -30.64 5.49
C TYR A 165 6.46 -31.62 6.36
N LEU A 166 6.67 -31.30 7.65
CA LEU A 166 7.36 -32.19 8.58
C LEU A 166 6.64 -33.54 8.78
N LYS A 167 5.31 -33.54 8.80
CA LYS A 167 4.52 -34.78 8.86
C LYS A 167 4.71 -35.64 7.62
N VAL A 168 4.62 -35.02 6.44
CA VAL A 168 4.79 -35.70 5.14
C VAL A 168 6.23 -36.20 5.01
N LYS A 169 7.22 -35.37 5.33
CA LYS A 169 8.64 -35.73 5.33
C LYS A 169 8.92 -36.94 6.22
N GLY A 170 8.40 -36.97 7.44
CA GLY A 170 8.56 -38.10 8.35
C GLY A 170 8.03 -39.44 7.81
N VAL A 171 7.11 -39.41 6.85
CA VAL A 171 6.64 -40.57 6.09
C VAL A 171 7.57 -40.86 4.90
N LEU A 172 8.01 -39.83 4.16
CA LEU A 172 8.88 -39.95 3.00
C LEU A 172 10.32 -40.32 3.35
N ASP A 173 10.88 -39.85 4.47
CA ASP A 173 12.24 -40.15 4.93
C ASP A 173 12.44 -41.66 5.29
N LYS A 174 11.33 -42.39 5.47
CA LYS A 174 11.35 -43.85 5.54
C LYS A 174 11.59 -44.50 4.17
N ILE A 175 11.47 -43.73 3.09
CA ILE A 175 11.55 -44.21 1.70
C ILE A 175 12.69 -43.51 0.92
N ARG A 176 13.02 -42.25 1.25
CA ARG A 176 14.07 -41.44 0.62
C ARG A 176 14.65 -40.43 1.61
N THR A 177 15.97 -40.25 1.63
CA THR A 177 16.62 -39.14 2.34
C THR A 177 16.31 -37.81 1.63
N GLY A 178 15.33 -37.07 2.15
CA GLY A 178 14.94 -35.76 1.61
C GLY A 178 15.86 -34.63 2.09
N SER A 179 16.08 -33.61 1.24
CA SER A 179 16.86 -32.42 1.62
C SER A 179 16.09 -31.53 2.63
N GLU A 180 16.81 -30.80 3.48
CA GLU A 180 16.24 -29.82 4.39
C GLU A 180 15.90 -28.49 3.71
N GLU A 181 16.27 -28.33 2.44
CA GLU A 181 16.14 -27.09 1.68
C GLU A 181 14.69 -26.55 1.57
N PRO A 182 13.66 -27.38 1.28
CA PRO A 182 12.28 -26.89 1.22
C PRO A 182 11.77 -26.28 2.53
N LEU A 183 12.15 -26.86 3.68
CA LEU A 183 11.80 -26.30 4.98
C LEU A 183 12.41 -24.90 5.20
N LYS A 184 13.69 -24.76 4.84
CA LYS A 184 14.39 -23.47 4.95
C LYS A 184 13.74 -22.41 4.06
N LEU A 185 13.26 -22.79 2.87
CA LEU A 185 12.53 -21.87 1.99
C LEU A 185 11.19 -21.43 2.60
N ILE A 186 10.38 -22.37 3.09
CA ILE A 186 9.10 -22.03 3.74
C ILE A 186 9.33 -21.16 4.98
N ASP A 187 10.33 -21.44 5.80
CA ASP A 187 10.69 -20.59 6.94
C ASP A 187 11.17 -19.21 6.51
N SER A 188 11.93 -19.09 5.41
CA SER A 188 12.35 -17.80 4.87
C SER A 188 11.18 -16.95 4.40
N TRP A 189 10.18 -17.56 3.74
CA TRP A 189 8.95 -16.86 3.33
C TRP A 189 8.14 -16.40 4.55
N ARG A 190 8.08 -17.23 5.60
CA ARG A 190 7.40 -16.85 6.84
C ARG A 190 8.07 -15.66 7.53
N LEU A 191 9.40 -15.64 7.60
CA LEU A 191 10.16 -14.51 8.14
C LEU A 191 9.91 -13.25 7.31
N LEU A 192 9.89 -13.39 5.97
CA LEU A 192 9.62 -12.28 5.07
C LEU A 192 8.21 -11.69 5.28
N ALA A 193 7.18 -12.53 5.38
CA ALA A 193 5.81 -12.08 5.69
C ALA A 193 5.75 -11.39 7.06
N GLN A 194 6.51 -11.88 8.05
CA GLN A 194 6.63 -11.21 9.36
C GLN A 194 7.28 -9.82 9.24
N ASP A 195 8.30 -9.68 8.40
CA ASP A 195 8.97 -8.40 8.15
C ASP A 195 8.04 -7.40 7.47
N VAL A 196 7.23 -7.85 6.49
CA VAL A 196 6.20 -7.03 5.83
C VAL A 196 5.15 -6.55 6.84
N LEU A 197 4.63 -7.45 7.67
CA LEU A 197 3.66 -7.08 8.73
C LEU A 197 4.27 -6.12 9.77
N SER A 198 5.54 -6.28 10.08
CA SER A 198 6.27 -5.39 11.00
C SER A 198 6.50 -4.01 10.38
N PHE A 199 6.80 -3.95 9.07
CA PHE A 199 6.91 -2.72 8.30
C PHE A 199 5.60 -1.93 8.31
N LEU A 200 4.47 -2.58 8.12
CA LEU A 200 3.17 -1.91 8.15
C LEU A 200 2.89 -1.21 9.49
N LYS A 201 3.36 -1.79 10.59
CA LYS A 201 3.21 -1.24 11.95
C LYS A 201 4.33 -0.30 12.38
N ASN A 202 5.33 -0.09 11.53
CA ASN A 202 6.50 0.71 11.85
C ASN A 202 6.13 2.18 12.06
N ALA A 203 6.80 2.86 12.99
CA ALA A 203 6.63 4.29 13.26
C ALA A 203 7.02 5.20 12.08
N SER A 204 7.66 4.65 11.05
CA SER A 204 7.95 5.36 9.79
C SER A 204 6.82 5.26 8.76
N HIS A 205 5.77 4.48 9.03
CA HIS A 205 4.60 4.35 8.17
C HIS A 205 3.41 5.06 8.81
N PHE A 206 2.83 6.01 8.08
CA PHE A 206 1.63 6.75 8.47
C PHE A 206 0.51 6.48 7.48
N ALA A 207 -0.65 6.08 7.98
CA ALA A 207 -1.84 5.96 7.14
C ALA A 207 -2.67 7.24 7.21
N THR A 208 -3.21 7.62 6.07
CA THR A 208 -4.09 8.76 5.86
C THR A 208 -5.44 8.26 5.39
N LEU A 209 -6.51 8.63 6.08
CA LEU A 209 -7.86 8.43 5.57
C LEU A 209 -8.26 9.58 4.65
N VAL A 210 -8.92 9.25 3.55
CA VAL A 210 -9.54 10.22 2.64
C VAL A 210 -11.03 9.91 2.56
N SER A 211 -11.86 10.91 2.81
CA SER A 211 -13.32 10.79 2.80
C SER A 211 -13.97 12.04 2.24
N ARG A 212 -15.29 12.01 2.04
CA ARG A 212 -16.09 13.16 1.71
C ARG A 212 -17.13 13.41 2.82
N PRO A 213 -17.65 14.63 2.98
CA PRO A 213 -18.61 14.96 4.05
C PRO A 213 -20.03 14.48 3.73
N PHE A 214 -20.21 13.18 3.45
CA PHE A 214 -21.51 12.57 3.14
C PHE A 214 -21.78 11.32 4.00
N PRO A 215 -23.05 10.94 4.19
CA PRO A 215 -23.47 9.85 5.09
C PRO A 215 -22.71 8.54 4.87
N ILE A 216 -22.72 8.05 3.64
CA ILE A 216 -22.10 6.75 3.31
C ILE A 216 -20.57 6.82 3.45
N ASP A 217 -19.95 7.93 3.03
CA ASP A 217 -18.51 8.09 3.08
C ASP A 217 -18.02 8.20 4.53
N PHE A 218 -18.77 8.86 5.40
CA PHE A 218 -18.51 8.89 6.84
C PHE A 218 -18.54 7.49 7.46
N GLN A 219 -19.60 6.70 7.20
CA GLN A 219 -19.70 5.34 7.72
C GLN A 219 -18.55 4.43 7.24
N VAL A 220 -18.15 4.58 5.98
CA VAL A 220 -17.01 3.83 5.43
C VAL A 220 -15.71 4.28 6.10
N ALA A 221 -15.50 5.57 6.33
CA ALA A 221 -14.31 6.09 7.01
C ALA A 221 -14.20 5.59 8.45
N VAL A 222 -15.30 5.54 9.19
CA VAL A 222 -15.33 5.01 10.58
C VAL A 222 -14.95 3.52 10.59
N ARG A 223 -15.54 2.71 9.71
CA ARG A 223 -15.19 1.28 9.59
C ARG A 223 -13.74 1.09 9.15
N ALA A 224 -13.30 1.86 8.15
CA ALA A 224 -11.92 1.83 7.69
C ALA A 224 -10.93 2.15 8.82
N TYR A 225 -11.22 3.16 9.63
CA TYR A 225 -10.41 3.48 10.80
C TYR A 225 -10.30 2.30 11.77
N GLN A 226 -11.45 1.68 12.12
CA GLN A 226 -11.48 0.57 13.07
C GLN A 226 -10.71 -0.67 12.58
N GLU A 227 -10.82 -0.99 11.28
CA GLU A 227 -10.14 -2.16 10.73
C GLU A 227 -8.68 -1.89 10.42
N LEU A 228 -8.37 -0.75 9.79
CA LEU A 228 -7.02 -0.40 9.35
C LEU A 228 -6.07 -0.15 10.52
N SER A 229 -6.56 0.42 11.64
CA SER A 229 -5.75 0.66 12.84
C SER A 229 -5.15 -0.59 13.48
N GLN A 230 -5.63 -1.77 13.12
CA GLN A 230 -5.05 -3.06 13.55
C GLN A 230 -3.75 -3.39 12.80
N PHE A 231 -3.53 -2.79 11.64
CA PHE A 231 -2.42 -3.08 10.73
C PHE A 231 -1.42 -1.93 10.62
N VAL A 232 -1.90 -0.68 10.56
CA VAL A 232 -1.06 0.50 10.34
C VAL A 232 -1.45 1.65 11.27
N PRO A 233 -0.48 2.48 11.72
CA PRO A 233 -0.80 3.68 12.50
C PRO A 233 -1.46 4.73 11.59
N ILE A 234 -2.72 5.09 11.91
CA ILE A 234 -3.46 6.11 11.19
C ILE A 234 -3.21 7.45 11.89
N ARG A 235 -2.78 8.46 11.12
CA ARG A 235 -2.44 9.77 11.68
C ARG A 235 -3.31 10.90 11.14
N PHE A 236 -3.69 10.84 9.88
CA PHE A 236 -4.34 11.93 9.17
C PHE A 236 -5.72 11.55 8.62
N LEU A 237 -6.60 12.54 8.54
CA LEU A 237 -7.88 12.45 7.85
C LEU A 237 -8.04 13.66 6.92
N PHE A 238 -8.16 13.42 5.62
CA PHE A 238 -8.55 14.44 4.64
C PHE A 238 -10.04 14.31 4.34
N ILE A 239 -10.79 15.38 4.65
CA ILE A 239 -12.18 15.52 4.21
C ILE A 239 -12.12 16.31 2.91
N ASN A 240 -12.30 15.62 1.79
CA ASN A 240 -12.15 16.15 0.44
C ASN A 240 -13.48 16.62 -0.16
N MET A 241 -13.40 17.48 -1.15
CA MET A 241 -14.56 18.03 -1.91
C MET A 241 -15.57 18.75 -1.02
N VAL A 242 -15.09 19.54 -0.08
CA VAL A 242 -15.95 20.31 0.85
C VAL A 242 -16.51 21.54 0.18
N SER A 243 -17.84 21.72 0.17
CA SER A 243 -18.51 22.93 -0.34
C SER A 243 -19.15 23.78 0.78
N PHE A 244 -19.12 23.29 2.02
CA PHE A 244 -19.70 23.93 3.21
C PHE A 244 -21.21 24.17 3.13
N SER A 245 -21.93 23.43 2.29
CA SER A 245 -23.38 23.54 2.10
C SER A 245 -24.16 22.52 2.95
N GLY A 246 -25.35 22.90 3.39
CA GLY A 246 -26.41 22.02 3.87
C GLY A 246 -25.98 20.81 4.69
N GLU A 247 -26.24 19.62 4.17
CA GLU A 247 -25.94 18.33 4.78
C GLU A 247 -24.45 18.13 5.09
N GLU A 248 -23.55 18.72 4.29
CA GLU A 248 -22.10 18.59 4.51
C GLU A 248 -21.67 19.14 5.88
N LYS A 249 -22.28 20.22 6.36
CA LYS A 249 -21.95 20.82 7.67
C LYS A 249 -22.19 19.84 8.81
N GLU A 250 -23.27 19.08 8.74
CA GLU A 250 -23.59 18.06 9.73
C GLU A 250 -22.52 16.96 9.76
N TYR A 251 -22.09 16.49 8.57
CA TYR A 251 -21.09 15.43 8.49
C TYR A 251 -19.67 15.92 8.80
N LEU A 252 -19.34 17.17 8.49
CA LEU A 252 -18.09 17.78 8.95
C LEU A 252 -18.00 17.77 10.48
N LYS A 253 -19.08 18.15 11.15
CA LYS A 253 -19.17 18.10 12.62
C LYS A 253 -19.05 16.67 13.15
N LYS A 254 -19.74 15.70 12.54
CA LYS A 254 -19.61 14.27 12.90
C LYS A 254 -18.20 13.74 12.76
N PHE A 255 -17.47 14.12 11.71
CA PHE A 255 -16.06 13.76 11.55
C PHE A 255 -15.21 14.34 12.67
N GLU A 256 -15.40 15.61 13.01
CA GLU A 256 -14.68 16.26 14.11
C GLU A 256 -14.95 15.54 15.44
N GLU A 257 -16.22 15.39 15.83
CA GLU A 257 -16.60 14.71 17.08
C GLU A 257 -16.07 13.26 17.17
N THR A 258 -16.01 12.54 16.04
CA THR A 258 -15.59 11.14 16.02
C THR A 258 -14.07 10.98 16.11
N PHE A 259 -13.32 11.88 15.46
CA PHE A 259 -11.88 11.76 15.28
C PHE A 259 -11.07 12.81 16.03
N GLU A 260 -11.70 13.73 16.77
CA GLU A 260 -11.02 14.71 17.63
C GLU A 260 -10.07 14.01 18.62
N GLY A 261 -8.84 14.51 18.71
CA GLY A 261 -7.81 13.93 19.57
C GLY A 261 -7.23 12.59 19.08
N LYS A 262 -7.77 12.01 18.01
CA LYS A 262 -7.27 10.75 17.41
C LYS A 262 -6.50 11.00 16.12
N LEU A 263 -7.01 11.86 15.25
CA LEU A 263 -6.44 12.17 13.93
C LEU A 263 -6.31 13.68 13.75
N ASP A 264 -5.30 14.09 12.99
CA ASP A 264 -5.21 15.44 12.46
C ASP A 264 -6.11 15.55 11.22
N ILE A 265 -7.11 16.44 11.30
CA ILE A 265 -8.15 16.59 10.28
C ILE A 265 -7.81 17.77 9.37
N PHE A 266 -7.83 17.52 8.06
CA PHE A 266 -7.63 18.52 7.00
C PHE A 266 -8.85 18.56 6.09
N ARG A 267 -9.22 19.77 5.63
CA ARG A 267 -10.38 19.98 4.78
C ARG A 267 -9.91 20.53 3.43
N VAL A 268 -10.24 19.81 2.38
CA VAL A 268 -9.92 20.21 1.00
C VAL A 268 -11.19 20.67 0.32
N PRO A 269 -11.25 21.91 -0.18
CA PRO A 269 -12.44 22.43 -0.83
C PRO A 269 -12.73 21.66 -2.14
N ARG A 270 -13.98 21.72 -2.56
CA ARG A 270 -14.39 21.24 -3.87
C ARG A 270 -13.89 22.20 -4.94
N PHE A 271 -13.24 21.63 -5.95
CA PHE A 271 -12.80 22.36 -7.13
C PHE A 271 -13.69 21.99 -8.32
N ASP A 272 -14.00 22.97 -9.17
CA ASP A 272 -14.69 22.78 -10.41
C ASP A 272 -13.98 23.62 -11.50
N PRO A 273 -13.38 22.99 -12.52
CA PRO A 273 -13.26 21.53 -12.73
C PRO A 273 -12.37 20.85 -11.70
N SER A 274 -12.48 19.52 -11.60
CA SER A 274 -11.60 18.70 -10.77
C SER A 274 -10.12 18.95 -11.13
N PRO A 275 -9.23 19.11 -10.15
CA PRO A 275 -7.83 19.44 -10.39
C PRO A 275 -7.11 18.29 -11.10
N ARG A 276 -6.41 18.62 -12.20
CA ARG A 276 -5.57 17.71 -12.99
C ARG A 276 -4.26 18.39 -13.37
N GLY A 277 -3.24 17.58 -13.59
CA GLY A 277 -1.90 18.06 -13.90
C GLY A 277 -1.19 18.71 -12.70
N ILE A 278 0.12 18.73 -12.75
CA ILE A 278 0.99 19.18 -11.64
C ILE A 278 0.62 20.60 -11.17
N ASN A 279 0.33 21.52 -12.09
CA ASN A 279 0.03 22.92 -11.75
C ASN A 279 -1.27 23.12 -10.96
N ALA A 280 -2.27 22.28 -11.20
CA ALA A 280 -3.52 22.33 -10.45
C ALA A 280 -3.37 21.61 -9.09
N LEU A 281 -2.69 20.47 -9.05
CA LEU A 281 -2.44 19.69 -7.86
C LEU A 281 -1.64 20.45 -6.80
N ARG A 282 -0.67 21.24 -7.22
CA ARG A 282 0.16 22.12 -6.38
C ARG A 282 -0.67 23.00 -5.41
N LYS A 283 -1.86 23.40 -5.83
CA LYS A 283 -2.74 24.34 -5.08
C LYS A 283 -3.74 23.63 -4.16
N LEU A 284 -3.75 22.31 -4.15
CA LEU A 284 -4.79 21.54 -3.48
C LEU A 284 -4.61 21.50 -1.96
N ILE A 285 -3.37 21.45 -1.49
CA ILE A 285 -3.02 21.42 -0.06
C ILE A 285 -2.52 22.81 0.32
N SER A 286 -3.09 23.38 1.38
CA SER A 286 -2.66 24.69 1.87
C SER A 286 -1.25 24.62 2.47
N GLU A 287 -0.46 25.71 2.37
CA GLU A 287 0.86 25.80 2.99
C GLU A 287 0.83 25.47 4.49
N LYS A 288 -0.17 25.99 5.20
CA LYS A 288 -0.34 25.72 6.64
C LYS A 288 -0.58 24.24 6.94
N ASP A 289 -1.39 23.57 6.13
CA ASP A 289 -1.67 22.14 6.31
C ASP A 289 -0.42 21.31 5.99
N LEU A 290 0.31 21.68 4.95
CA LEU A 290 1.54 21.03 4.56
C LEU A 290 2.62 21.17 5.65
N GLU A 291 2.84 22.37 6.22
CA GLU A 291 3.76 22.61 7.34
C GLU A 291 3.41 21.75 8.56
N LYS A 292 2.12 21.66 8.89
CA LYS A 292 1.66 20.81 9.99
C LYS A 292 1.97 19.32 9.73
N ILE A 293 1.72 18.84 8.51
CA ILE A 293 2.00 17.44 8.15
C ILE A 293 3.51 17.17 8.18
N GLU A 294 4.33 18.06 7.64
CA GLU A 294 5.78 17.94 7.68
C GLU A 294 6.31 17.83 9.11
N SER A 295 5.85 18.68 10.02
CA SER A 295 6.25 18.64 11.42
C SER A 295 5.93 17.34 12.15
N ILE A 296 5.03 16.52 11.61
CA ILE A 296 4.60 15.22 12.16
C ILE A 296 5.35 14.09 11.48
N VAL A 297 5.57 14.21 10.17
CA VAL A 297 6.16 13.15 9.34
C VAL A 297 7.69 13.16 9.43
N PHE A 298 8.31 14.34 9.47
CA PHE A 298 9.76 14.54 9.48
C PHE A 298 10.24 15.11 10.81
#